data_ffad8182c66eef52024e30a4bbbbfc99
#
_entry.id   ffad8182c66eef52024e30a4bbbbfc99
#
_cell.length_a   1.000
_cell.length_b   1.000
_cell.length_c   1.000
_cell.angle_alpha   90.00
_cell.angle_beta   90.00
_cell.angle_gamma   90.00
#
_symmetry.space_group_name_H-M   'P 1'
#
loop_
_entity.id
_entity.type
_entity.pdbx_description
1 polymer ?
#
loop_
_entity_poly.entity_id
_entity_poly.type
_entity_poly.pdbx_seq_one_letter_code
_entity_poly.pdbx_strand_id
1 'polypeptide(L)'
;GCHMSFLDIDERIIKLLDLVEFDRSPLTDIKHCGPCDLGLIEGGLCNAENVHVLREFRKNCKILVAVGACAINGGLPAQHNHLDLRDILEEVYQTEYLLGRAGIPNDPELPLPLDKVHPIHEVVKVDYFLPGCPPPADAFWKLLTDLLAGRTPTLGHGLLHYD
;
A
#
# COMPACT_ATOMS: atom_id res chain seq x y z
N GLY A 1 5.59 -4.72 -4.98
CA GLY A 1 7.01 -4.77 -4.55
C GLY A 1 7.16 -4.86 -3.04
N CYS A 2 6.39 -4.07 -2.26
CA CYS A 2 6.54 -4.06 -0.79
C CYS A 2 6.14 -5.40 -0.17
N HIS A 3 5.07 -6.03 -0.64
CA HIS A 3 4.67 -7.35 -0.16
C HIS A 3 5.70 -8.43 -0.53
N MET A 4 6.29 -8.36 -1.73
CA MET A 4 7.38 -9.27 -2.11
C MET A 4 8.60 -9.10 -1.21
N SER A 5 8.99 -7.86 -0.94
CA SER A 5 10.10 -7.58 -0.01
C SER A 5 9.81 -8.03 1.43
N PHE A 6 8.54 -8.00 1.86
CA PHE A 6 8.15 -8.63 3.13
C PHE A 6 8.41 -10.15 3.09
N LEU A 7 8.10 -10.83 1.98
CA LEU A 7 8.38 -12.26 1.83
C LEU A 7 9.87 -12.60 1.80
N ASP A 8 10.71 -11.65 1.40
CA ASP A 8 12.18 -11.79 1.40
C ASP A 8 12.79 -11.84 2.83
N ILE A 9 11.96 -11.73 3.90
CA ILE A 9 12.41 -12.13 5.25
C ILE A 9 12.76 -13.61 5.32
N ASP A 10 12.34 -14.38 4.31
CA ASP A 10 12.75 -15.75 4.02
C ASP A 10 12.44 -16.71 5.18
N GLU A 11 13.37 -17.56 5.58
CA GLU A 11 13.16 -18.54 6.66
C GLU A 11 12.69 -17.92 7.99
N ARG A 12 12.92 -16.62 8.19
CA ARG A 12 12.41 -15.90 9.38
C ARG A 12 10.88 -15.85 9.45
N ILE A 13 10.18 -16.08 8.33
CA ILE A 13 8.71 -16.16 8.32
C ILE A 13 8.22 -17.32 9.20
N ILE A 14 8.97 -18.42 9.27
CA ILE A 14 8.64 -19.57 10.13
C ILE A 14 8.60 -19.16 11.60
N LYS A 15 9.60 -18.37 12.03
CA LYS A 15 9.61 -17.82 13.40
C LYS A 15 8.47 -16.84 13.65
N LEU A 16 8.07 -16.11 12.61
CA LEU A 16 6.96 -15.17 12.72
C LEU A 16 5.63 -15.91 12.87
N LEU A 17 5.44 -17.05 12.19
CA LEU A 17 4.24 -17.90 12.32
C LEU A 17 4.06 -18.46 13.74
N ASP A 18 5.13 -18.63 14.51
CA ASP A 18 5.06 -19.03 15.92
C ASP A 18 4.59 -17.91 16.84
N LEU A 19 4.65 -16.65 16.38
CA LEU A 19 4.40 -15.44 17.18
C LEU A 19 3.10 -14.72 16.79
N VAL A 20 2.64 -14.90 15.55
CA VAL A 20 1.48 -14.16 15.00
C VAL A 20 0.58 -15.09 14.18
N GLU A 21 -0.69 -14.75 14.16
CA GLU A 21 -1.66 -15.32 13.23
C GLU A 21 -1.85 -14.37 12.05
N PHE A 22 -1.73 -14.88 10.82
CA PHE A 22 -1.99 -14.12 9.60
C PHE A 22 -3.47 -14.20 9.26
N ASP A 23 -4.17 -13.08 9.39
CA ASP A 23 -5.60 -12.99 9.03
C ASP A 23 -5.76 -12.80 7.51
N ARG A 24 -5.16 -11.74 6.95
CA ARG A 24 -5.28 -11.39 5.54
C ARG A 24 -3.92 -11.11 4.91
N SER A 25 -3.71 -11.67 3.71
CA SER A 25 -2.56 -11.39 2.87
C SER A 25 -3.00 -11.37 1.41
N PRO A 26 -2.34 -10.60 0.51
CA PRO A 26 -2.59 -10.68 -0.93
C PRO A 26 -2.44 -12.08 -1.55
N LEU A 27 -1.75 -12.99 -0.86
CA LEU A 27 -1.60 -14.40 -1.28
C LEU A 27 -2.80 -15.28 -0.89
N THR A 28 -3.70 -14.78 -0.06
CA THR A 28 -4.89 -15.51 0.37
C THR A 28 -6.13 -14.99 -0.33
N ASP A 29 -7.14 -15.84 -0.53
CA ASP A 29 -8.44 -15.41 -1.10
C ASP A 29 -9.38 -14.82 -0.04
N ILE A 30 -8.85 -14.31 1.05
CA ILE A 30 -9.61 -13.65 2.11
C ILE A 30 -9.86 -12.20 1.70
N LYS A 31 -11.10 -11.84 1.42
CA LYS A 31 -11.50 -10.51 0.94
C LYS A 31 -11.89 -9.55 2.05
N HIS A 32 -12.23 -10.05 3.22
CA HIS A 32 -12.63 -9.25 4.37
C HIS A 32 -11.52 -9.26 5.42
N CYS A 33 -11.25 -8.08 5.97
CA CYS A 33 -10.33 -7.97 7.10
C CYS A 33 -11.12 -8.02 8.40
N GLY A 34 -10.84 -9.02 9.23
CA GLY A 34 -11.33 -9.09 10.60
C GLY A 34 -10.61 -8.11 11.53
N PRO A 35 -11.03 -8.06 12.81
CA PRO A 35 -10.29 -7.30 13.81
C PRO A 35 -8.86 -7.83 13.94
N CYS A 36 -7.87 -6.95 13.81
CA CYS A 36 -6.45 -7.31 13.88
C CYS A 36 -5.67 -6.35 14.78
N ASP A 37 -4.56 -6.84 15.32
CA ASP A 37 -3.68 -6.03 16.15
C ASP A 37 -2.80 -5.13 15.30
N LEU A 38 -2.28 -5.64 14.19
CA LEU A 38 -1.37 -4.95 13.29
C LEU A 38 -1.81 -5.09 11.84
N GLY A 39 -1.98 -3.98 11.16
CA GLY A 39 -2.20 -3.90 9.73
C GLY A 39 -1.00 -3.27 9.02
N LEU A 40 -0.51 -3.95 7.98
CA LEU A 40 0.47 -3.42 7.05
C LEU A 40 -0.25 -3.09 5.75
N ILE A 41 -0.12 -1.86 5.27
CA ILE A 41 -0.77 -1.44 4.03
C ILE A 41 0.22 -0.77 3.10
N GLU A 42 0.23 -1.18 1.83
CA GLU A 42 1.06 -0.62 0.77
C GLU A 42 0.20 0.05 -0.31
N GLY A 43 0.84 0.82 -1.17
CA GLY A 43 0.20 1.48 -2.31
C GLY A 43 -0.36 2.86 -1.96
N GLY A 44 -0.56 3.69 -2.99
CA GLY A 44 -1.24 4.98 -2.89
C GLY A 44 -2.73 4.85 -3.21
N LEU A 45 -3.50 5.87 -2.88
CA LEU A 45 -4.92 5.93 -3.15
C LEU A 45 -5.14 6.60 -4.51
N CYS A 46 -5.66 5.86 -5.49
CA CYS A 46 -5.90 6.36 -6.83
C CYS A 46 -7.36 6.29 -7.28
N ASN A 47 -8.23 5.65 -6.52
CA ASN A 47 -9.65 5.54 -6.80
C ASN A 47 -10.51 5.48 -5.54
N ALA A 48 -11.82 5.64 -5.70
CA ALA A 48 -12.78 5.66 -4.60
C ALA A 48 -12.83 4.35 -3.80
N GLU A 49 -12.62 3.20 -4.46
CA GLU A 49 -12.60 1.90 -3.79
C GLU A 49 -11.39 1.76 -2.86
N ASN A 50 -10.21 2.23 -3.31
CA ASN A 50 -9.02 2.25 -2.44
C ASN A 50 -9.28 3.01 -1.14
N VAL A 51 -9.97 4.16 -1.23
CA VAL A 51 -10.35 4.97 -0.06
C VAL A 51 -11.31 4.20 0.86
N HIS A 52 -12.30 3.53 0.26
CA HIS A 52 -13.27 2.74 1.02
C HIS A 52 -12.60 1.59 1.77
N VAL A 53 -11.80 0.78 1.06
CA VAL A 53 -11.05 -0.35 1.63
C VAL A 53 -10.09 0.10 2.72
N LEU A 54 -9.38 1.22 2.51
CA LEU A 54 -8.47 1.77 3.53
C LEU A 54 -9.21 2.16 4.81
N ARG A 55 -10.38 2.80 4.68
CA ARG A 55 -11.19 3.21 5.85
C ARG A 55 -11.72 2.01 6.62
N GLU A 56 -12.15 0.95 5.92
CA GLU A 56 -12.57 -0.30 6.58
C GLU A 56 -11.40 -1.00 7.25
N PHE A 57 -10.27 -1.10 6.56
CA PHE A 57 -9.05 -1.69 7.10
C PHE A 57 -8.59 -0.97 8.38
N ARG A 58 -8.56 0.39 8.36
CA ARG A 58 -8.19 1.19 9.53
C ARG A 58 -9.11 0.94 10.74
N LYS A 59 -10.40 0.75 10.53
CA LYS A 59 -11.35 0.47 11.62
C LYS A 59 -11.07 -0.85 12.33
N ASN A 60 -10.55 -1.82 11.61
CA ASN A 60 -10.30 -3.17 12.09
C ASN A 60 -8.90 -3.35 12.71
N CYS A 61 -7.97 -2.45 12.43
CA CYS A 61 -6.60 -2.53 12.94
C CYS A 61 -6.41 -1.70 14.21
N LYS A 62 -5.74 -2.24 15.23
CA LYS A 62 -5.29 -1.46 16.39
C LYS A 62 -4.12 -0.54 16.00
N ILE A 63 -3.14 -1.10 15.30
CA ILE A 63 -1.96 -0.38 14.79
C ILE A 63 -1.97 -0.48 13.27
N LEU A 64 -1.80 0.64 12.59
CA LEU A 64 -1.67 0.71 11.13
C LEU A 64 -0.30 1.24 10.73
N VAL A 65 0.38 0.48 9.88
CA VAL A 65 1.68 0.85 9.29
C VAL A 65 1.52 1.13 7.81
N ALA A 66 1.94 2.31 7.37
CA ALA A 66 2.10 2.64 5.96
C ALA A 66 3.43 2.10 5.45
N VAL A 67 3.39 1.24 4.45
CA VAL A 67 4.56 0.53 3.91
C VAL A 67 4.92 1.04 2.54
N GLY A 68 6.15 1.49 2.40
CA GLY A 68 6.72 1.93 1.13
C GLY A 68 6.33 3.33 0.69
N ALA A 69 7.09 3.87 -0.26
CA ALA A 69 6.94 5.25 -0.73
C ALA A 69 5.53 5.54 -1.27
N CYS A 70 4.89 4.59 -1.96
CA CYS A 70 3.55 4.81 -2.51
C CYS A 70 2.51 5.10 -1.42
N ALA A 71 2.56 4.37 -0.30
CA ALA A 71 1.65 4.59 0.82
C ALA A 71 1.97 5.88 1.61
N ILE A 72 3.23 6.27 1.65
CA ILE A 72 3.75 7.36 2.49
C ILE A 72 3.64 8.72 1.82
N ASN A 73 4.01 8.81 0.53
CA ASN A 73 4.06 10.07 -0.22
C ASN A 73 3.50 9.97 -1.65
N GLY A 74 2.83 8.87 -1.99
CA GLY A 74 2.30 8.62 -3.33
C GLY A 74 3.30 7.93 -4.28
N GLY A 75 4.61 8.01 -4.01
CA GLY A 75 5.67 7.34 -4.76
C GLY A 75 5.64 7.61 -6.27
N LEU A 76 6.03 6.61 -7.07
CA LEU A 76 5.96 6.67 -8.54
C LEU A 76 4.56 6.96 -9.09
N PRO A 77 3.47 6.35 -8.56
CA PRO A 77 2.12 6.67 -9.03
C PRO A 77 1.76 8.16 -8.93
N ALA A 78 2.26 8.87 -7.93
CA ALA A 78 1.99 10.31 -7.77
C ALA A 78 2.68 11.21 -8.81
N GLN A 79 3.50 10.66 -9.70
CA GLN A 79 4.05 11.43 -10.83
C GLN A 79 2.97 11.95 -11.77
N HIS A 80 1.79 11.31 -11.80
CA HIS A 80 0.63 11.81 -12.54
C HIS A 80 -0.03 13.05 -11.92
N ASN A 81 0.29 13.39 -10.68
CA ASN A 81 -0.44 14.42 -9.94
C ASN A 81 -0.29 15.84 -10.48
N HIS A 82 0.65 16.10 -11.39
CA HIS A 82 0.83 17.37 -12.07
C HIS A 82 0.14 17.42 -13.45
N LEU A 83 -0.49 16.33 -13.88
CA LEU A 83 -1.24 16.24 -15.12
C LEU A 83 -2.74 16.26 -14.81
N ASP A 84 -3.54 16.74 -15.78
CA ASP A 84 -4.99 16.64 -15.70
C ASP A 84 -5.43 15.18 -15.98
N LEU A 85 -6.26 14.62 -15.11
CA LEU A 85 -6.73 13.24 -15.25
C LEU A 85 -7.51 13.02 -16.56
N ARG A 86 -8.33 13.98 -16.93
CA ARG A 86 -9.13 13.86 -18.14
C ARG A 86 -8.27 13.86 -19.39
N ASP A 87 -7.27 14.76 -19.44
CA ASP A 87 -6.34 14.85 -20.57
C ASP A 87 -5.58 13.54 -20.74
N ILE A 88 -5.13 12.91 -19.64
CA ILE A 88 -4.46 11.60 -19.68
C ILE A 88 -5.39 10.52 -20.21
N LEU A 89 -6.64 10.47 -19.73
CA LEU A 89 -7.59 9.46 -20.15
C LEU A 89 -7.96 9.64 -21.64
N GLU A 90 -8.12 10.88 -22.10
CA GLU A 90 -8.37 11.18 -23.50
C GLU A 90 -7.17 10.78 -24.39
N GLU A 91 -5.96 11.09 -23.96
CA GLU A 91 -4.75 10.71 -24.67
C GLU A 91 -4.61 9.19 -24.80
N VAL A 92 -4.83 8.45 -23.71
CA VAL A 92 -4.63 6.99 -23.67
C VAL A 92 -5.74 6.24 -24.42
N TYR A 93 -7.01 6.66 -24.27
CA TYR A 93 -8.15 5.89 -24.76
C TYR A 93 -8.80 6.42 -26.04
N GLN A 94 -8.58 7.68 -26.40
CA GLN A 94 -9.21 8.30 -27.57
C GLN A 94 -8.25 8.58 -28.72
N THR A 95 -6.95 8.62 -28.49
CA THR A 95 -5.98 8.76 -29.58
C THR A 95 -5.89 7.46 -30.38
N GLU A 96 -5.97 7.59 -31.71
CA GLU A 96 -5.94 6.47 -32.69
C GLU A 96 -4.72 5.56 -32.59
N TYR A 97 -3.71 5.99 -31.84
CA TYR A 97 -2.37 5.37 -31.83
C TYR A 97 -2.32 4.01 -31.12
N LEU A 98 -3.16 3.75 -30.14
CA LEU A 98 -3.05 2.54 -29.32
C LEU A 98 -4.19 1.55 -29.50
N LEU A 99 -5.43 1.97 -29.70
CA LEU A 99 -6.58 1.07 -29.66
C LEU A 99 -7.68 1.36 -30.69
N GLY A 100 -7.47 2.30 -31.64
CA GLY A 100 -8.43 2.59 -32.70
C GLY A 100 -9.89 2.82 -32.21
N ARG A 101 -10.23 4.04 -31.80
CA ARG A 101 -11.58 4.45 -31.36
C ARG A 101 -12.13 3.77 -30.09
N ALA A 102 -11.29 3.33 -29.18
CA ALA A 102 -11.76 2.97 -27.86
C ALA A 102 -12.21 4.24 -27.10
N GLY A 103 -13.39 4.22 -26.51
CA GLY A 103 -13.83 5.31 -25.63
C GLY A 103 -13.18 5.17 -24.25
N ILE A 104 -13.18 6.24 -23.47
CA ILE A 104 -12.79 6.17 -22.05
C ILE A 104 -13.69 5.13 -21.36
N PRO A 105 -13.09 4.14 -20.66
CA PRO A 105 -13.87 3.13 -19.97
C PRO A 105 -14.85 3.75 -18.98
N ASN A 106 -16.11 3.38 -19.07
CA ASN A 106 -17.18 3.90 -18.22
C ASN A 106 -18.18 2.76 -17.91
N ASP A 107 -17.77 1.86 -17.05
CA ASP A 107 -18.58 0.75 -16.58
C ASP A 107 -18.86 0.92 -15.08
N PRO A 108 -20.08 0.63 -14.60
CA PRO A 108 -20.42 0.71 -13.18
C PRO A 108 -19.56 -0.14 -12.26
N GLU A 109 -18.91 -1.19 -12.78
CA GLU A 109 -17.99 -2.04 -12.00
C GLU A 109 -16.60 -1.43 -11.85
N LEU A 110 -16.27 -0.38 -12.61
CA LEU A 110 -15.00 0.31 -12.51
C LEU A 110 -15.05 1.35 -11.38
N PRO A 111 -14.10 1.31 -10.43
CA PRO A 111 -14.06 2.31 -9.37
C PRO A 111 -13.72 3.69 -9.95
N LEU A 112 -14.40 4.72 -9.46
CA LEU A 112 -14.15 6.10 -9.88
C LEU A 112 -12.71 6.51 -9.55
N PRO A 113 -11.92 6.95 -10.54
CA PRO A 113 -10.58 7.46 -10.30
C PRO A 113 -10.63 8.74 -9.47
N LEU A 114 -9.61 8.97 -8.65
CA LEU A 114 -9.37 10.26 -7.99
C LEU A 114 -8.57 11.16 -8.94
N ASP A 115 -8.72 12.48 -8.78
CA ASP A 115 -7.96 13.45 -9.57
C ASP A 115 -6.44 13.33 -9.34
N LYS A 116 -6.06 12.84 -8.17
CA LYS A 116 -4.68 12.68 -7.75
C LYS A 116 -4.49 11.37 -6.99
N VAL A 117 -3.26 10.88 -7.00
CA VAL A 117 -2.82 9.81 -6.11
C VAL A 117 -2.48 10.43 -4.76
N HIS A 118 -3.12 9.93 -3.71
CA HIS A 118 -2.92 10.41 -2.34
C HIS A 118 -2.18 9.39 -1.49
N PRO A 119 -1.29 9.83 -0.60
CA PRO A 119 -0.76 8.98 0.46
C PRO A 119 -1.87 8.63 1.46
N ILE A 120 -1.72 7.48 2.12
CA ILE A 120 -2.82 6.95 2.96
C ILE A 120 -3.09 7.78 4.21
N HIS A 121 -2.09 8.49 4.73
CA HIS A 121 -2.22 9.32 5.93
C HIS A 121 -3.08 10.58 5.72
N GLU A 122 -3.36 10.96 4.48
CA GLU A 122 -4.31 12.05 4.18
C GLU A 122 -5.77 11.63 4.42
N VAL A 123 -6.04 10.32 4.46
CA VAL A 123 -7.41 9.79 4.59
C VAL A 123 -7.66 9.15 5.96
N VAL A 124 -6.66 8.48 6.53
CA VAL A 124 -6.78 7.81 7.83
C VAL A 124 -5.54 8.07 8.70
N LYS A 125 -5.73 7.94 10.02
CA LYS A 125 -4.58 7.98 10.93
C LYS A 125 -3.69 6.77 10.72
N VAL A 126 -2.40 7.02 10.49
CA VAL A 126 -1.33 6.03 10.43
C VAL A 126 -0.51 6.11 11.72
N ASP A 127 -0.16 4.98 12.29
CA ASP A 127 0.58 4.92 13.55
C ASP A 127 2.09 4.84 13.32
N TYR A 128 2.53 4.13 12.27
CA TYR A 128 3.95 4.00 11.89
C TYR A 128 4.14 4.04 10.38
N PHE A 129 5.35 4.41 9.97
CA PHE A 129 5.76 4.48 8.58
C PHE A 129 6.99 3.60 8.36
N LEU A 130 6.95 2.74 7.34
CA LEU A 130 8.07 1.91 6.91
C LEU A 130 8.51 2.38 5.51
N PRO A 131 9.49 3.30 5.43
CA PRO A 131 9.91 3.87 4.16
C PRO A 131 10.78 2.91 3.34
N GLY A 132 10.71 3.07 2.02
CA GLY A 132 11.47 2.32 1.01
C GLY A 132 10.70 2.19 -0.29
N CYS A 133 11.37 1.75 -1.36
CA CYS A 133 10.72 1.48 -2.66
C CYS A 133 11.37 0.26 -3.35
N PRO A 134 11.11 -0.95 -2.78
CA PRO A 134 10.43 -1.28 -1.52
C PRO A 134 11.31 -1.10 -0.26
N PRO A 135 10.73 -1.14 0.95
CA PRO A 135 11.52 -1.28 2.16
C PRO A 135 12.27 -2.62 2.17
N PRO A 136 13.53 -2.70 2.62
CA PRO A 136 14.26 -3.96 2.67
C PRO A 136 13.66 -4.94 3.69
N ALA A 137 13.84 -6.24 3.46
CA ALA A 137 13.34 -7.31 4.32
C ALA A 137 13.75 -7.15 5.80
N ASP A 138 14.97 -6.71 6.03
CA ASP A 138 15.47 -6.47 7.39
C ASP A 138 14.76 -5.32 8.10
N ALA A 139 14.27 -4.32 7.35
CA ALA A 139 13.46 -3.25 7.92
C ALA A 139 12.09 -3.76 8.37
N PHE A 140 11.46 -4.63 7.59
CA PHE A 140 10.23 -5.33 8.00
C PHE A 140 10.46 -6.16 9.26
N TRP A 141 11.51 -6.97 9.26
CA TRP A 141 11.84 -7.82 10.40
C TRP A 141 12.06 -7.00 11.68
N LYS A 142 12.84 -5.92 11.58
CA LYS A 142 13.11 -5.01 12.70
C LYS A 142 11.83 -4.36 13.21
N LEU A 143 11.00 -3.82 12.33
CA LEU A 143 9.72 -3.20 12.69
C LEU A 143 8.81 -4.19 13.42
N LEU A 144 8.62 -5.38 12.87
CA LEU A 144 7.73 -6.40 13.43
C LEU A 144 8.22 -6.87 14.80
N THR A 145 9.50 -7.19 14.92
CA THR A 145 10.08 -7.66 16.20
C THR A 145 10.05 -6.60 17.28
N ASP A 146 10.19 -5.32 16.94
CA ASP A 146 10.04 -4.25 17.91
C ASP A 146 8.60 -4.10 18.38
N LEU A 147 7.63 -4.10 17.45
CA LEU A 147 6.20 -4.01 17.78
C LEU A 147 5.74 -5.20 18.64
N LEU A 148 6.13 -6.42 18.29
CA LEU A 148 5.81 -7.63 19.06
C LEU A 148 6.40 -7.61 20.46
N ALA A 149 7.55 -6.97 20.63
CA ALA A 149 8.18 -6.77 21.94
C ALA A 149 7.63 -5.55 22.70
N GLY A 150 6.60 -4.87 22.19
CA GLY A 150 6.04 -3.66 22.80
C GLY A 150 6.96 -2.43 22.75
N ARG A 151 7.95 -2.45 21.87
CA ARG A 151 8.88 -1.31 21.70
C ARG A 151 8.43 -0.44 20.53
N THR A 152 8.74 0.86 20.62
CA THR A 152 8.60 1.77 19.47
C THR A 152 9.65 1.40 18.42
N PRO A 153 9.24 1.08 17.16
CA PRO A 153 10.19 0.76 16.11
C PRO A 153 11.12 1.93 15.82
N THR A 154 12.41 1.66 15.74
CA THR A 154 13.42 2.63 15.31
C THR A 154 14.29 2.00 14.24
N LEU A 155 14.26 2.60 13.04
CA LEU A 155 15.05 2.16 11.90
C LEU A 155 16.32 3.00 11.79
N GLY A 156 17.49 2.34 11.79
CA GLY A 156 18.74 2.99 11.50
C GLY A 156 18.88 3.34 10.02
N HIS A 157 19.77 4.27 9.68
CA HIS A 157 20.01 4.70 8.29
C HIS A 157 20.31 3.54 7.33
N GLY A 158 20.97 2.48 7.80
CA GLY A 158 21.27 1.30 6.98
C GLY A 158 20.06 0.43 6.61
N LEU A 159 18.87 0.75 7.14
CA LEU A 159 17.61 0.07 6.82
C LEU A 159 16.64 0.97 6.02
N LEU A 160 17.07 2.16 5.66
CA LEU A 160 16.25 3.14 4.91
C LEU A 160 16.81 3.26 3.49
N HIS A 161 16.21 2.53 2.56
CA HIS A 161 16.57 2.54 1.15
C HIS A 161 15.38 2.95 0.29
N TYR A 162 15.64 3.72 -0.77
CA TYR A 162 14.65 4.19 -1.74
C TYR A 162 15.03 3.84 -3.18
N ASP A 163 16.03 3.04 -3.35
CA ASP A 163 16.62 2.57 -4.61
C ASP A 163 16.18 1.14 -4.97
#